data_805ac59ef74494ed31c9ef3b1f7ccc0c
#
_entry.id   805ac59ef74494ed31c9ef3b1f7ccc0c
#
_cell.length_a   1.000
_cell.length_b   1.000
_cell.length_c   1.000
_cell.angle_alpha   90.00
_cell.angle_beta   90.00
_cell.angle_gamma   90.00
#
_symmetry.space_group_name_H-M   'P 1'
#
loop_
_entity.id
_entity.type
_entity.pdbx_description
1 polymer ?
#
loop_
_entity_poly.entity_id
_entity_poly.type
_entity_poly.pdbx_seq_one_letter_code
_entity_poly.pdbx_strand_id
1 'polypeptide(L)'
;MIIIRYPSYRTVVRSSIKIMSLLFVLTTFIAQSDAQDLSSLPFHKTYTQERVSSADPTGANDDGGRANPIKAGETRTIAHMDATGIITHMWFTIDSPEPYHLKKIVLRIYWDDDPLPAVECPIGDFFGLGLGEYFTYESGPLSVASQKALNSFFPMPFRKSARITITNEGNEPISAFYYNIDWQKHTSLPPDMYYFYAEYRQAQPNHGWTDDWKANSDPLVNNAKNKDGKDNYVILEAEGPGHYVGVTQSILQNQGDWWGEGDDMMFIDDSVTPKILGTGSEDYYLGAWCYGNCGINPFGSTHPTFSYLRYGNPVNGGDDRGAKWMVYRFHTDSPIPFSKSFKMTIEHGHANHRSDNFYTVAYWYQEKPHKSRPALPPVADRIPHMVNTGGPTMGKP
;
A
#
# COMPACT_ATOMS: atom_id res chain seq x y z
N MET A 1 69.67 -15.06 44.20
CA MET A 1 69.73 -14.05 43.14
C MET A 1 68.80 -14.52 42.05
N ILE A 2 67.56 -14.02 42.06
CA ILE A 2 66.49 -14.44 41.14
C ILE A 2 66.50 -13.45 40.00
N ILE A 3 66.74 -13.86 38.75
CA ILE A 3 66.73 -13.02 37.57
C ILE A 3 65.32 -13.13 36.95
N ILE A 4 64.53 -12.03 37.03
CA ILE A 4 63.24 -11.89 36.36
C ILE A 4 63.54 -11.37 34.96
N ARG A 5 63.19 -12.16 33.90
CA ARG A 5 63.23 -11.73 32.51
C ARG A 5 61.89 -11.11 32.13
N TYR A 6 61.90 -9.86 31.73
CA TYR A 6 60.73 -9.18 31.11
C TYR A 6 60.62 -9.53 29.62
N PRO A 7 59.43 -9.81 29.09
CA PRO A 7 59.28 -10.06 27.66
C PRO A 7 59.38 -8.74 26.85
N SER A 8 60.00 -8.84 25.68
CA SER A 8 60.36 -7.71 24.84
C SER A 8 59.12 -6.97 24.28
N TYR A 9 59.19 -5.65 24.27
CA TYR A 9 58.17 -4.68 23.82
C TYR A 9 57.66 -4.86 22.37
N ARG A 10 58.30 -5.66 21.54
CA ARG A 10 57.97 -5.88 20.13
C ARG A 10 56.76 -6.80 19.87
N THR A 11 56.36 -7.65 20.81
CA THR A 11 55.28 -8.63 20.63
C THR A 11 53.90 -8.02 20.95
N VAL A 12 53.84 -7.03 21.84
CA VAL A 12 52.59 -6.39 22.26
C VAL A 12 52.05 -5.42 21.19
N VAL A 13 52.92 -4.73 20.45
CA VAL A 13 52.54 -3.76 19.43
C VAL A 13 51.92 -4.43 18.20
N ARG A 14 52.34 -5.64 17.83
CA ARG A 14 51.77 -6.37 16.66
C ARG A 14 50.39 -6.95 16.90
N SER A 15 50.06 -7.31 18.13
CA SER A 15 48.71 -7.79 18.50
C SER A 15 47.69 -6.64 18.54
N SER A 16 48.09 -5.47 19.02
CA SER A 16 47.18 -4.28 19.10
C SER A 16 46.83 -3.74 17.72
N ILE A 17 47.73 -3.79 16.74
CA ILE A 17 47.48 -3.33 15.37
C ILE A 17 46.54 -4.28 14.64
N LYS A 18 46.59 -5.58 14.86
CA LYS A 18 45.65 -6.54 14.26
C LYS A 18 44.24 -6.46 14.84
N ILE A 19 44.09 -6.14 16.12
CA ILE A 19 42.79 -5.94 16.76
C ILE A 19 42.18 -4.62 16.30
N MET A 20 42.94 -3.52 16.13
CA MET A 20 42.44 -2.29 15.60
C MET A 20 42.03 -2.36 14.12
N SER A 21 42.72 -3.16 13.30
CA SER A 21 42.30 -3.36 11.89
C SER A 21 41.06 -4.24 11.77
N LEU A 22 40.79 -5.13 12.72
CA LEU A 22 39.57 -5.94 12.74
C LEU A 22 38.36 -5.16 13.26
N LEU A 23 38.54 -4.19 14.17
CA LEU A 23 37.47 -3.28 14.61
C LEU A 23 37.08 -2.24 13.57
N PHE A 24 37.97 -1.88 12.63
CA PHE A 24 37.67 -0.87 11.60
C PHE A 24 36.89 -1.45 10.39
N VAL A 25 36.84 -2.77 10.24
CA VAL A 25 36.03 -3.44 9.19
C VAL A 25 34.62 -3.75 9.67
N LEU A 26 34.34 -3.69 10.99
CA LEU A 26 33.01 -4.01 11.54
C LEU A 26 32.09 -2.79 11.74
N THR A 27 32.50 -1.58 11.38
CA THR A 27 31.71 -0.36 11.65
C THR A 27 31.11 0.32 10.42
N THR A 28 30.97 -0.36 9.28
CA THR A 28 30.38 0.25 8.06
C THR A 28 29.06 -0.38 7.61
N PHE A 29 28.31 -1.03 8.49
CA PHE A 29 26.89 -1.30 8.28
C PHE A 29 26.04 -0.52 9.29
N ILE A 30 26.13 0.80 9.25
CA ILE A 30 25.04 1.64 9.73
C ILE A 30 24.04 1.62 8.59
N ALA A 31 22.92 0.91 8.76
CA ALA A 31 21.77 1.07 7.91
C ALA A 31 21.37 2.56 7.97
N GLN A 32 21.66 3.31 6.90
CA GLN A 32 21.08 4.63 6.74
C GLN A 32 19.57 4.42 6.60
N SER A 33 18.82 5.02 7.49
CA SER A 33 17.39 5.19 7.29
C SER A 33 17.22 6.18 6.13
N ASP A 34 16.69 5.70 5.01
CA ASP A 34 16.39 6.51 3.83
C ASP A 34 15.17 7.42 4.07
N ALA A 35 15.29 8.38 4.96
CA ALA A 35 14.53 9.62 4.85
C ALA A 35 15.13 10.37 3.67
N GLN A 36 14.42 10.46 2.54
CA GLN A 36 14.84 11.09 1.27
C GLN A 36 16.27 11.63 1.31
N ASP A 37 17.24 10.76 1.07
CA ASP A 37 18.65 11.13 1.23
C ASP A 37 19.07 12.04 0.08
N LEU A 38 18.85 13.34 0.28
CA LEU A 38 19.29 14.37 -0.65
C LEU A 38 20.83 14.38 -0.82
N SER A 39 21.56 13.72 0.08
CA SER A 39 23.02 13.63 0.01
C SER A 39 23.50 12.90 -1.23
N SER A 40 22.69 12.04 -1.80
CA SER A 40 23.01 11.33 -3.06
C SER A 40 22.88 12.19 -4.31
N LEU A 41 22.19 13.35 -4.25
CA LEU A 41 21.92 14.18 -5.44
C LEU A 41 23.18 14.70 -6.13
N PRO A 42 24.24 15.15 -5.44
CA PRO A 42 25.45 15.66 -6.07
C PRO A 42 26.28 14.62 -6.83
N PHE A 43 26.04 13.31 -6.56
CA PHE A 43 26.85 12.25 -7.17
C PHE A 43 26.41 11.95 -8.61
N HIS A 44 27.37 11.60 -9.45
CA HIS A 44 27.14 11.15 -10.82
C HIS A 44 26.16 9.98 -10.86
N LYS A 45 25.18 10.03 -11.77
CA LYS A 45 24.21 8.97 -11.99
C LYS A 45 24.63 8.09 -13.16
N THR A 46 24.51 6.78 -12.99
CA THR A 46 24.95 5.76 -13.98
C THR A 46 23.80 5.24 -14.85
N TYR A 47 22.62 5.84 -14.75
CA TYR A 47 21.44 5.51 -15.55
C TYR A 47 21.10 6.64 -16.53
N THR A 48 20.30 6.32 -17.53
CA THR A 48 19.65 7.33 -18.38
C THR A 48 18.23 7.56 -17.88
N GLN A 49 17.86 8.82 -17.64
CA GLN A 49 16.48 9.17 -17.31
C GLN A 49 15.65 9.20 -18.58
N GLU A 50 14.55 8.46 -18.58
CA GLU A 50 13.60 8.32 -19.67
C GLU A 50 12.20 8.69 -19.19
N ARG A 51 11.29 9.01 -20.14
CA ARG A 51 9.86 9.24 -19.86
C ARG A 51 8.99 8.65 -20.95
N VAL A 52 7.90 8.00 -20.56
CA VAL A 52 6.76 7.73 -21.43
C VAL A 52 5.62 8.65 -20.99
N SER A 53 5.00 9.34 -21.94
CA SER A 53 3.94 10.30 -21.61
C SER A 53 2.81 10.31 -22.63
N SER A 54 1.72 10.98 -22.27
CA SER A 54 0.58 11.23 -23.15
C SER A 54 0.75 12.48 -24.04
N ALA A 55 1.99 12.96 -24.20
CA ALA A 55 2.25 14.07 -25.11
C ALA A 55 1.87 13.72 -26.55
N ASP A 56 1.33 14.68 -27.29
CA ASP A 56 1.04 14.55 -28.69
C ASP A 56 2.36 14.37 -29.49
N PRO A 57 2.59 13.21 -30.13
CA PRO A 57 3.87 12.94 -30.82
C PRO A 57 4.07 13.87 -32.04
N THR A 58 3.04 14.54 -32.51
CA THR A 58 3.16 15.51 -33.63
C THR A 58 3.64 16.88 -33.15
N GLY A 59 3.67 17.12 -31.83
CA GLY A 59 3.96 18.42 -31.25
C GLY A 59 2.80 19.42 -31.32
N ALA A 60 1.61 18.96 -31.69
CA ALA A 60 0.36 19.74 -31.60
C ALA A 60 -0.19 19.69 -30.15
N ASN A 61 -1.47 19.79 -29.95
CA ASN A 61 -2.08 19.89 -28.62
C ASN A 61 -3.21 18.86 -28.41
N ASP A 62 -2.98 17.61 -28.83
CA ASP A 62 -3.85 16.47 -28.54
C ASP A 62 -3.29 15.62 -27.37
N ASP A 63 -2.64 16.25 -26.42
CA ASP A 63 -2.16 15.62 -25.21
C ASP A 63 -3.31 14.92 -24.46
N GLY A 64 -2.98 13.73 -23.91
CA GLY A 64 -3.99 12.91 -23.21
C GLY A 64 -4.94 12.15 -24.14
N GLY A 65 -4.74 12.23 -25.47
CA GLY A 65 -5.49 11.46 -26.47
C GLY A 65 -6.95 11.88 -26.59
N ARG A 66 -7.26 13.17 -26.51
CA ARG A 66 -8.63 13.70 -26.61
C ARG A 66 -9.32 13.38 -27.94
N ALA A 67 -8.57 13.39 -29.03
CA ALA A 67 -9.09 12.99 -30.34
C ALA A 67 -9.33 11.48 -30.46
N ASN A 68 -8.75 10.68 -29.56
CA ASN A 68 -8.91 9.24 -29.50
C ASN A 68 -9.17 8.77 -28.07
N PRO A 69 -10.36 9.06 -27.48
CA PRO A 69 -10.70 8.68 -26.12
C PRO A 69 -10.67 7.16 -25.92
N ILE A 70 -10.43 6.69 -24.68
CA ILE A 70 -10.46 5.25 -24.35
C ILE A 70 -11.91 4.83 -24.22
N LYS A 71 -12.40 4.03 -25.16
CA LYS A 71 -13.81 3.62 -25.23
C LYS A 71 -14.18 2.65 -24.11
N ALA A 72 -15.48 2.55 -23.84
CA ALA A 72 -16.04 1.52 -22.96
C ALA A 72 -15.58 0.11 -23.42
N GLY A 73 -15.11 -0.71 -22.50
CA GLY A 73 -14.56 -2.06 -22.75
C GLY A 73 -13.16 -2.07 -23.38
N GLU A 74 -12.57 -0.94 -23.73
CA GLU A 74 -11.24 -0.89 -24.33
C GLU A 74 -10.14 -1.08 -23.28
N THR A 75 -9.14 -1.88 -23.65
CA THR A 75 -7.84 -1.93 -22.94
C THR A 75 -6.78 -1.27 -23.81
N ARG A 76 -6.17 -0.21 -23.31
CA ARG A 76 -5.11 0.53 -23.98
C ARG A 76 -3.78 0.34 -23.26
N THR A 77 -2.74 -0.02 -24.01
CA THR A 77 -1.35 0.05 -23.53
C THR A 77 -0.92 1.52 -23.55
N ILE A 78 -0.65 2.10 -22.38
CA ILE A 78 -0.20 3.48 -22.24
C ILE A 78 1.32 3.60 -22.16
N ALA A 79 2.01 2.52 -21.76
CA ALA A 79 3.47 2.47 -21.73
C ALA A 79 3.98 1.06 -22.03
N HIS A 80 5.05 1.00 -22.82
CA HIS A 80 5.85 -0.19 -23.06
C HIS A 80 7.33 0.23 -23.07
N MET A 81 8.11 -0.37 -22.17
CA MET A 81 9.54 -0.14 -22.03
C MET A 81 10.26 -1.46 -22.30
N ASP A 82 11.03 -1.53 -23.39
CA ASP A 82 11.78 -2.72 -23.79
C ASP A 82 13.26 -2.53 -23.44
N ALA A 83 13.58 -2.66 -22.17
CA ALA A 83 14.91 -2.48 -21.59
C ALA A 83 14.93 -2.99 -20.13
N THR A 84 16.11 -2.97 -19.51
CA THR A 84 16.26 -3.08 -18.04
C THR A 84 16.06 -1.72 -17.41
N GLY A 85 15.22 -1.60 -16.37
CA GLY A 85 14.97 -0.31 -15.75
C GLY A 85 14.24 -0.34 -14.42
N ILE A 86 13.99 0.88 -13.91
CA ILE A 86 13.20 1.12 -12.70
C ILE A 86 12.25 2.27 -13.00
N ILE A 87 10.93 2.04 -12.93
CA ILE A 87 9.97 3.15 -12.90
C ILE A 87 10.14 3.84 -11.55
N THR A 88 10.31 5.15 -11.56
CA THR A 88 10.55 5.94 -10.34
C THR A 88 9.42 6.88 -10.00
N HIS A 89 8.58 7.21 -10.99
CA HIS A 89 7.42 8.06 -10.79
C HIS A 89 6.34 7.78 -11.83
N MET A 90 5.10 7.74 -11.41
CA MET A 90 3.93 7.76 -12.27
C MET A 90 3.02 8.91 -11.83
N TRP A 91 2.65 9.76 -12.77
CA TRP A 91 1.64 10.79 -12.58
C TRP A 91 0.50 10.57 -13.57
N PHE A 92 -0.73 10.58 -13.06
CA PHE A 92 -1.95 10.45 -13.87
C PHE A 92 -2.95 11.54 -13.52
N THR A 93 -3.73 11.97 -14.53
CA THR A 93 -4.99 12.70 -14.32
C THR A 93 -6.00 12.29 -15.38
N ILE A 94 -7.27 12.21 -14.98
CA ILE A 94 -8.33 11.54 -15.74
C ILE A 94 -9.50 12.50 -15.94
N ASP A 95 -9.93 12.63 -17.19
CA ASP A 95 -11.20 13.27 -17.55
C ASP A 95 -12.18 12.20 -18.04
N SER A 96 -13.21 11.93 -17.24
CA SER A 96 -14.27 10.97 -17.55
C SER A 96 -15.59 11.44 -16.98
N PRO A 97 -16.69 11.40 -17.76
CA PRO A 97 -18.02 11.67 -17.27
C PRO A 97 -18.63 10.52 -16.46
N GLU A 98 -17.99 9.34 -16.50
CA GLU A 98 -18.49 8.12 -15.85
C GLU A 98 -18.49 8.28 -14.32
N PRO A 99 -19.64 8.10 -13.63
CA PRO A 99 -19.70 8.03 -12.18
C PRO A 99 -18.84 6.88 -11.67
N TYR A 100 -18.11 7.12 -10.58
CA TYR A 100 -17.19 6.14 -9.99
C TYR A 100 -16.12 5.63 -10.98
N HIS A 101 -15.69 6.44 -11.96
CA HIS A 101 -14.64 6.04 -12.89
C HIS A 101 -13.37 5.52 -12.20
N LEU A 102 -13.04 6.01 -11.01
CA LEU A 102 -11.92 5.53 -10.19
C LEU A 102 -12.04 4.04 -9.81
N LYS A 103 -13.24 3.47 -9.72
CA LYS A 103 -13.52 2.07 -9.45
C LYS A 103 -13.67 1.23 -10.73
N LYS A 104 -13.97 1.88 -11.85
CA LYS A 104 -14.28 1.25 -13.14
C LYS A 104 -13.11 1.24 -14.12
N ILE A 105 -12.11 2.08 -13.89
CA ILE A 105 -10.86 2.07 -14.67
C ILE A 105 -9.88 1.17 -13.96
N VAL A 106 -9.33 0.17 -14.68
CA VAL A 106 -8.39 -0.79 -14.13
C VAL A 106 -6.98 -0.52 -14.62
N LEU A 107 -6.07 -0.32 -13.67
CA LEU A 107 -4.63 -0.25 -13.89
C LEU A 107 -4.03 -1.66 -13.82
N ARG A 108 -3.28 -2.06 -14.87
CA ARG A 108 -2.46 -3.27 -14.84
C ARG A 108 -1.02 -2.96 -15.23
N ILE A 109 -0.09 -3.57 -14.50
CA ILE A 109 1.35 -3.46 -14.78
C ILE A 109 1.94 -4.87 -14.86
N TYR A 110 2.78 -5.10 -15.87
CA TYR A 110 3.37 -6.39 -16.19
C TYR A 110 4.88 -6.26 -16.27
N TRP A 111 5.60 -7.23 -15.73
CA TRP A 111 7.06 -7.28 -15.74
C TRP A 111 7.60 -8.43 -16.61
N ASP A 112 8.62 -8.11 -17.45
CA ASP A 112 9.44 -9.09 -18.16
C ASP A 112 8.63 -10.11 -18.99
N ASP A 113 7.65 -9.62 -19.74
CA ASP A 113 6.75 -10.43 -20.60
C ASP A 113 5.90 -11.46 -19.87
N ASP A 114 5.78 -11.35 -18.54
CA ASP A 114 4.84 -12.18 -17.78
C ASP A 114 3.42 -11.90 -18.26
N PRO A 115 2.64 -12.94 -18.62
CA PRO A 115 1.24 -12.76 -19.03
C PRO A 115 0.34 -12.32 -17.85
N LEU A 116 0.75 -12.60 -16.60
CA LEU A 116 -0.01 -12.22 -15.42
C LEU A 116 0.43 -10.84 -14.93
N PRO A 117 -0.52 -9.95 -14.61
CA PRO A 117 -0.17 -8.62 -14.10
C PRO A 117 0.43 -8.69 -12.70
N ALA A 118 1.50 -7.95 -12.47
CA ALA A 118 2.07 -7.72 -11.15
C ALA A 118 1.26 -6.73 -10.32
N VAL A 119 0.58 -5.81 -10.97
CA VAL A 119 -0.40 -4.89 -10.40
C VAL A 119 -1.71 -5.08 -11.14
N GLU A 120 -2.80 -5.29 -10.43
CA GLU A 120 -4.16 -5.30 -10.95
C GLU A 120 -5.10 -4.67 -9.93
N CYS A 121 -5.47 -3.41 -10.16
CA CYS A 121 -6.26 -2.64 -9.23
C CYS A 121 -7.21 -1.71 -9.96
N PRO A 122 -8.41 -1.42 -9.42
CA PRO A 122 -9.11 -0.21 -9.80
C PRO A 122 -8.17 0.98 -9.58
N ILE A 123 -8.11 1.91 -10.54
CA ILE A 123 -7.07 2.95 -10.53
C ILE A 123 -7.16 3.84 -9.29
N GLY A 124 -8.37 4.15 -8.83
CA GLY A 124 -8.54 4.93 -7.60
C GLY A 124 -7.98 4.22 -6.38
N ASP A 125 -8.25 2.93 -6.26
CA ASP A 125 -7.79 2.12 -5.13
C ASP A 125 -6.27 2.03 -5.07
N PHE A 126 -5.59 1.91 -6.23
CA PHE A 126 -4.12 1.94 -6.28
C PHE A 126 -3.53 3.23 -5.67
N PHE A 127 -4.24 4.35 -5.78
CA PHE A 127 -3.85 5.63 -5.18
C PHE A 127 -4.56 5.93 -3.85
N GLY A 128 -5.15 4.92 -3.17
CA GLY A 128 -5.81 5.08 -1.87
C GLY A 128 -7.21 5.69 -1.93
N LEU A 129 -7.79 5.88 -3.11
CA LEU A 129 -9.14 6.44 -3.31
C LEU A 129 -10.21 5.34 -3.37
N GLY A 130 -10.18 4.39 -2.42
CA GLY A 130 -10.98 3.18 -2.43
C GLY A 130 -12.50 3.38 -2.34
N LEU A 131 -12.96 4.57 -1.98
CA LEU A 131 -14.38 4.95 -1.99
C LEU A 131 -14.84 5.55 -3.34
N GLY A 132 -13.91 5.63 -4.33
CA GLY A 132 -14.21 6.17 -5.64
C GLY A 132 -14.39 7.69 -5.69
N GLU A 133 -13.93 8.39 -4.68
CA GLU A 133 -13.98 9.85 -4.53
C GLU A 133 -12.57 10.44 -4.44
N TYR A 134 -12.38 11.63 -5.02
CA TYR A 134 -11.11 12.36 -4.91
C TYR A 134 -11.03 13.13 -3.60
N PHE A 135 -9.90 13.00 -2.94
CA PHE A 135 -9.47 13.85 -1.82
C PHE A 135 -7.96 14.01 -1.87
N THR A 136 -7.47 15.08 -1.24
CA THR A 136 -6.03 15.40 -1.22
C THR A 136 -5.34 14.75 -0.03
N TYR A 137 -4.22 14.07 -0.30
CA TYR A 137 -3.32 13.58 0.75
C TYR A 137 -1.90 13.39 0.20
N GLU A 138 -0.94 13.27 1.09
CA GLU A 138 0.46 13.00 0.76
C GLU A 138 1.02 11.94 1.70
N SER A 139 1.71 10.96 1.15
CA SER A 139 2.50 9.96 1.85
C SER A 139 3.88 9.86 1.18
N GLY A 140 4.77 9.01 1.70
CA GLY A 140 6.05 8.76 1.04
C GLY A 140 5.89 8.21 -0.39
N PRO A 141 5.16 7.09 -0.58
CA PRO A 141 5.05 6.48 -1.90
C PRO A 141 3.87 6.96 -2.75
N LEU A 142 2.84 7.55 -2.18
CA LEU A 142 1.62 7.94 -2.90
C LEU A 142 1.16 9.34 -2.51
N SER A 143 0.66 10.09 -3.48
CA SER A 143 -0.05 11.34 -3.20
C SER A 143 -1.16 11.62 -4.20
N VAL A 144 -2.17 12.33 -3.73
CA VAL A 144 -3.25 12.89 -4.55
C VAL A 144 -3.29 14.39 -4.29
N ALA A 145 -3.01 15.17 -5.32
CA ALA A 145 -2.90 16.63 -5.21
C ALA A 145 -3.76 17.32 -6.27
N SER A 146 -3.95 18.63 -6.11
CA SER A 146 -4.65 19.48 -7.09
C SER A 146 -5.91 18.82 -7.65
N GLN A 147 -6.78 18.34 -6.79
CA GLN A 147 -8.06 17.68 -7.07
C GLN A 147 -7.94 16.27 -7.71
N LYS A 148 -7.19 16.10 -8.79
CA LYS A 148 -7.16 14.85 -9.59
C LYS A 148 -5.75 14.37 -9.95
N ALA A 149 -4.70 14.96 -9.40
CA ALA A 149 -3.32 14.55 -9.68
C ALA A 149 -2.94 13.32 -8.84
N LEU A 150 -2.88 12.17 -9.48
CA LEU A 150 -2.54 10.88 -8.88
C LEU A 150 -1.04 10.63 -9.05
N ASN A 151 -0.30 10.47 -7.96
CA ASN A 151 1.15 10.26 -7.99
C ASN A 151 1.57 8.98 -7.28
N SER A 152 2.47 8.24 -7.87
CA SER A 152 3.16 7.10 -7.25
C SER A 152 4.67 7.26 -7.39
N PHE A 153 5.37 7.16 -6.28
CA PHE A 153 6.84 7.20 -6.17
C PHE A 153 7.43 5.83 -5.77
N PHE A 154 6.64 4.76 -5.81
CA PHE A 154 7.16 3.43 -5.61
C PHE A 154 8.20 3.11 -6.68
N PRO A 155 9.45 2.74 -6.32
CA PRO A 155 10.42 2.24 -7.29
C PRO A 155 9.94 0.86 -7.81
N MET A 156 9.82 0.71 -9.13
CA MET A 156 9.30 -0.51 -9.75
C MET A 156 10.33 -1.08 -10.72
N PRO A 157 11.20 -2.00 -10.26
CA PRO A 157 12.24 -2.62 -11.08
C PRO A 157 11.68 -3.62 -12.10
N PHE A 158 12.31 -3.67 -13.28
CA PHE A 158 12.08 -4.67 -14.32
C PHE A 158 13.38 -4.99 -15.07
N ARG A 159 13.56 -6.25 -15.53
CA ARG A 159 14.84 -6.71 -16.08
C ARG A 159 14.88 -6.81 -17.60
N LYS A 160 13.71 -6.92 -18.23
CA LYS A 160 13.58 -7.03 -19.70
C LYS A 160 12.61 -6.02 -20.26
N SER A 161 11.41 -5.98 -19.67
CA SER A 161 10.36 -5.09 -20.15
C SER A 161 9.39 -4.69 -19.03
N ALA A 162 8.73 -3.54 -19.21
CA ALA A 162 7.58 -3.14 -18.42
C ALA A 162 6.44 -2.72 -19.35
N ARG A 163 5.23 -3.20 -19.09
CA ARG A 163 4.02 -2.82 -19.84
C ARG A 163 2.94 -2.37 -18.88
N ILE A 164 2.35 -1.21 -19.17
CA ILE A 164 1.27 -0.63 -18.37
C ILE A 164 0.04 -0.48 -19.26
N THR A 165 -1.09 -0.98 -18.78
CA THR A 165 -2.37 -0.89 -19.46
C THR A 165 -3.44 -0.25 -18.61
N ILE A 166 -4.37 0.43 -19.27
CA ILE A 166 -5.61 0.98 -18.70
C ILE A 166 -6.77 0.29 -19.39
N THR A 167 -7.66 -0.31 -18.61
CA THR A 167 -8.92 -0.88 -19.12
C THR A 167 -10.07 0.00 -18.63
N ASN A 168 -10.90 0.46 -19.55
CA ASN A 168 -12.13 1.16 -19.22
C ASN A 168 -13.28 0.14 -19.09
N GLU A 169 -13.63 -0.20 -17.87
CA GLU A 169 -14.77 -1.10 -17.58
C GLU A 169 -16.07 -0.30 -17.26
N GLY A 170 -16.06 1.00 -17.52
CA GLY A 170 -17.26 1.87 -17.47
C GLY A 170 -18.10 1.79 -18.74
N ASN A 171 -19.19 2.54 -18.75
CA ASN A 171 -20.11 2.63 -19.89
C ASN A 171 -19.81 3.86 -20.78
N GLU A 172 -19.14 4.85 -20.22
CA GLU A 172 -18.77 6.07 -20.92
C GLU A 172 -17.28 6.09 -21.28
N PRO A 173 -16.87 6.77 -22.34
CA PRO A 173 -15.46 6.87 -22.68
C PRO A 173 -14.67 7.67 -21.64
N ILE A 174 -13.39 7.35 -21.48
CA ILE A 174 -12.44 8.23 -20.82
C ILE A 174 -12.06 9.30 -21.84
N SER A 175 -12.54 10.52 -21.63
CA SER A 175 -12.42 11.65 -22.58
C SER A 175 -10.98 12.09 -22.77
N ALA A 176 -10.16 12.03 -21.69
CA ALA A 176 -8.71 12.23 -21.73
C ALA A 176 -8.02 11.50 -20.58
N PHE A 177 -6.86 10.95 -20.85
CA PHE A 177 -6.00 10.30 -19.87
C PHE A 177 -4.59 10.86 -20.00
N TYR A 178 -4.27 11.83 -19.15
CA TYR A 178 -2.93 12.40 -19.12
C TYR A 178 -2.02 11.60 -18.20
N TYR A 179 -0.79 11.35 -18.65
CA TYR A 179 0.20 10.62 -17.85
C TYR A 179 1.63 11.04 -18.16
N ASN A 180 2.46 10.97 -17.12
CA ASN A 180 3.91 10.98 -17.17
C ASN A 180 4.41 9.80 -16.36
N ILE A 181 5.24 8.95 -16.96
CA ILE A 181 5.86 7.79 -16.35
C ILE A 181 7.36 7.95 -16.50
N ASP A 182 8.00 8.35 -15.41
CA ASP A 182 9.45 8.54 -15.35
C ASP A 182 10.12 7.22 -14.95
N TRP A 183 11.18 6.85 -15.67
CA TRP A 183 11.91 5.64 -15.39
C TRP A 183 13.40 5.80 -15.69
N GLN A 184 14.19 5.03 -14.96
CA GLN A 184 15.64 4.95 -15.11
C GLN A 184 15.99 3.74 -15.98
N LYS A 185 16.68 3.97 -17.09
CA LYS A 185 17.21 2.91 -17.92
C LYS A 185 18.59 2.51 -17.41
N HIS A 186 18.76 1.24 -17.08
CA HIS A 186 19.98 0.66 -16.55
C HIS A 186 20.57 -0.37 -17.53
N THR A 187 21.87 -0.60 -17.48
CA THR A 187 22.52 -1.71 -18.21
C THR A 187 22.23 -3.05 -17.56
N SER A 188 22.09 -3.08 -16.24
CA SER A 188 21.70 -4.24 -15.42
C SER A 188 21.21 -3.78 -14.06
N LEU A 189 20.44 -4.62 -13.38
CA LEU A 189 20.03 -4.42 -11.98
C LEU A 189 20.69 -5.47 -11.08
N PRO A 190 20.88 -5.17 -9.78
CA PRO A 190 21.33 -6.14 -8.79
C PRO A 190 20.47 -7.42 -8.82
N PRO A 191 21.08 -8.61 -8.72
CA PRO A 191 20.33 -9.87 -8.83
C PRO A 191 19.30 -10.06 -7.71
N ASP A 192 19.52 -9.47 -6.55
CA ASP A 192 18.69 -9.52 -5.35
C ASP A 192 17.62 -8.40 -5.30
N MET A 193 17.49 -7.60 -6.35
CA MET A 193 16.43 -6.60 -6.46
C MET A 193 15.11 -7.26 -6.86
N TYR A 194 14.10 -7.14 -6.02
CA TYR A 194 12.77 -7.72 -6.21
C TYR A 194 11.87 -6.84 -7.11
N TYR A 195 10.83 -7.45 -7.67
CA TYR A 195 9.80 -6.77 -8.43
C TYR A 195 8.73 -6.20 -7.50
N PHE A 196 8.12 -5.09 -7.93
CA PHE A 196 7.00 -4.47 -7.22
C PHE A 196 5.69 -5.15 -7.57
N TYR A 197 4.82 -5.28 -6.57
CA TYR A 197 3.47 -5.84 -6.68
C TYR A 197 2.47 -5.00 -5.91
N ALA A 198 1.22 -4.97 -6.42
CA ALA A 198 0.08 -4.42 -5.68
C ALA A 198 -1.15 -5.27 -5.96
N GLU A 199 -1.97 -5.51 -4.92
CA GLU A 199 -3.17 -6.33 -4.98
C GLU A 199 -4.35 -5.63 -4.33
N TYR A 200 -5.44 -5.53 -5.08
CA TYR A 200 -6.72 -5.05 -4.58
C TYR A 200 -7.52 -6.18 -3.97
N ARG A 201 -8.10 -5.93 -2.80
CA ARG A 201 -9.10 -6.78 -2.17
C ARG A 201 -10.25 -5.96 -1.63
N GLN A 202 -11.43 -6.59 -1.53
CA GLN A 202 -12.62 -5.98 -0.92
C GLN A 202 -13.46 -7.02 -0.18
N ALA A 203 -14.21 -6.55 0.79
CA ALA A 203 -15.40 -7.19 1.32
C ALA A 203 -16.53 -6.16 1.39
N GLN A 204 -17.69 -6.46 0.85
CA GLN A 204 -18.85 -5.57 0.80
C GLN A 204 -20.14 -6.36 1.02
N PRO A 205 -20.48 -6.61 2.31
CA PRO A 205 -19.72 -6.31 3.52
C PRO A 205 -18.75 -7.43 3.95
N ASN A 206 -17.92 -7.19 4.96
CA ASN A 206 -17.47 -8.24 5.85
C ASN A 206 -18.69 -8.85 6.57
N HIS A 207 -18.64 -10.13 6.88
CA HIS A 207 -19.73 -10.78 7.60
C HIS A 207 -19.35 -10.96 9.07
N GLY A 208 -19.87 -10.07 9.93
CA GLY A 208 -19.72 -10.20 11.38
C GLY A 208 -20.38 -11.47 11.91
N TRP A 209 -19.89 -11.98 13.05
CA TRP A 209 -20.42 -13.21 13.65
C TRP A 209 -21.80 -13.04 14.30
N THR A 210 -22.36 -11.85 14.33
CA THR A 210 -23.71 -11.58 14.81
C THR A 210 -24.46 -10.61 13.89
N ASP A 211 -25.71 -10.95 13.57
CA ASP A 211 -26.66 -10.05 12.89
C ASP A 211 -27.27 -9.02 13.86
N ASP A 212 -27.20 -9.31 15.16
CA ASP A 212 -27.61 -8.39 16.22
C ASP A 212 -26.41 -7.54 16.61
N TRP A 213 -26.40 -6.32 16.11
CA TRP A 213 -25.32 -5.37 16.38
C TRP A 213 -25.06 -5.20 17.87
N LYS A 214 -23.80 -5.30 18.25
CA LYS A 214 -23.31 -5.10 19.61
C LYS A 214 -22.27 -4.00 19.63
N ALA A 215 -22.39 -3.11 20.61
CA ALA A 215 -21.35 -2.11 20.87
C ALA A 215 -20.03 -2.79 21.26
N ASN A 216 -18.90 -2.15 20.98
CA ASN A 216 -17.59 -2.63 21.41
C ASN A 216 -17.50 -2.88 22.93
N SER A 217 -18.26 -2.11 23.72
CA SER A 217 -18.36 -2.28 25.18
C SER A 217 -19.24 -3.45 25.64
N ASP A 218 -19.98 -4.13 24.73
CA ASP A 218 -20.79 -5.29 25.09
C ASP A 218 -19.87 -6.41 25.60
N PRO A 219 -20.20 -7.05 26.77
CA PRO A 219 -19.39 -8.14 27.32
C PRO A 219 -19.22 -9.34 26.38
N LEU A 220 -20.17 -9.63 25.49
CA LEU A 220 -20.00 -10.68 24.48
C LEU A 220 -18.93 -10.35 23.47
N VAL A 221 -18.89 -9.11 23.00
CA VAL A 221 -17.85 -8.61 22.10
C VAL A 221 -16.51 -8.57 22.84
N ASN A 222 -16.46 -7.91 23.98
CA ASN A 222 -15.22 -7.64 24.70
C ASN A 222 -14.52 -8.92 25.24
N ASN A 223 -15.25 -10.02 25.40
CA ASN A 223 -14.71 -11.33 25.81
C ASN A 223 -14.55 -12.32 24.64
N ALA A 224 -14.92 -11.96 23.41
CA ALA A 224 -14.71 -12.79 22.24
C ALA A 224 -13.21 -12.96 21.99
N LYS A 225 -12.82 -14.12 21.46
CA LYS A 225 -11.41 -14.45 21.24
C LYS A 225 -11.18 -14.88 19.80
N ASN A 226 -10.22 -14.26 19.16
CA ASN A 226 -9.70 -14.69 17.87
C ASN A 226 -8.17 -14.76 17.99
N LYS A 227 -7.59 -15.96 17.86
CA LYS A 227 -6.14 -16.20 18.04
C LYS A 227 -5.44 -16.67 16.77
N ASP A 228 -6.21 -17.10 15.81
CA ASP A 228 -5.71 -17.73 14.57
C ASP A 228 -6.10 -16.95 13.31
N GLY A 229 -6.77 -15.80 13.47
CA GLY A 229 -7.21 -14.95 12.35
C GLY A 229 -8.33 -15.59 11.54
N LYS A 230 -9.08 -16.55 12.12
CA LYS A 230 -10.22 -17.14 11.46
C LYS A 230 -11.26 -16.06 11.16
N ASP A 231 -11.80 -16.11 9.95
CA ASP A 231 -12.79 -15.16 9.43
C ASP A 231 -12.32 -13.69 9.34
N ASN A 232 -11.03 -13.40 9.59
CA ASN A 232 -10.47 -12.07 9.37
C ASN A 232 -10.54 -11.66 7.90
N TYR A 233 -10.66 -10.37 7.66
CA TYR A 233 -10.45 -9.79 6.34
C TYR A 233 -8.98 -9.99 5.91
N VAL A 234 -8.77 -10.59 4.75
CA VAL A 234 -7.42 -10.84 4.22
C VAL A 234 -6.97 -9.62 3.42
N ILE A 235 -5.88 -8.98 3.86
CA ILE A 235 -5.25 -7.86 3.17
C ILE A 235 -4.29 -8.36 2.08
N LEU A 236 -3.47 -9.37 2.38
CA LEU A 236 -2.49 -9.93 1.45
C LEU A 236 -2.23 -11.40 1.76
N GLU A 237 -2.07 -12.20 0.69
CA GLU A 237 -1.43 -13.51 0.72
C GLU A 237 -0.39 -13.56 -0.40
N ALA A 238 0.88 -13.77 -0.03
CA ALA A 238 1.99 -13.88 -0.97
C ALA A 238 2.81 -15.16 -0.70
N GLU A 239 3.38 -15.74 -1.76
CA GLU A 239 4.23 -16.93 -1.70
C GLU A 239 5.56 -16.64 -2.39
N GLY A 240 6.65 -17.19 -1.82
CA GLY A 240 8.01 -16.95 -2.25
C GLY A 240 8.72 -15.90 -1.39
N PRO A 241 10.02 -15.65 -1.62
CA PRO A 241 10.76 -14.65 -0.87
C PRO A 241 10.36 -13.23 -1.27
N GLY A 242 10.17 -12.37 -0.27
CA GLY A 242 9.76 -10.99 -0.48
C GLY A 242 9.73 -10.16 0.80
N HIS A 243 9.17 -8.97 0.70
CA HIS A 243 8.90 -8.13 1.86
C HIS A 243 7.67 -7.23 1.62
N TYR A 244 6.81 -7.20 2.61
CA TYR A 244 5.63 -6.34 2.64
C TYR A 244 6.00 -4.90 2.99
N VAL A 245 5.43 -3.92 2.29
CA VAL A 245 5.75 -2.50 2.47
C VAL A 245 4.57 -1.61 2.82
N GLY A 246 3.35 -2.13 2.82
CA GLY A 246 2.23 -1.34 3.31
C GLY A 246 0.90 -1.60 2.65
N VAL A 247 -0.10 -0.83 3.10
CA VAL A 247 -1.49 -0.93 2.67
C VAL A 247 -2.18 0.43 2.74
N THR A 248 -3.09 0.65 1.80
CA THR A 248 -4.17 1.64 1.91
C THR A 248 -5.47 0.92 2.18
N GLN A 249 -6.29 1.41 3.12
CA GLN A 249 -7.60 0.86 3.43
C GLN A 249 -8.65 1.96 3.44
N SER A 250 -9.72 1.75 2.71
CA SER A 250 -10.93 2.56 2.81
C SER A 250 -12.05 1.76 3.46
N ILE A 251 -12.82 2.42 4.30
CA ILE A 251 -13.93 1.81 5.03
C ILE A 251 -15.22 2.60 4.75
N LEU A 252 -16.30 1.88 4.48
CA LEU A 252 -17.66 2.41 4.52
C LEU A 252 -18.43 1.69 5.62
N GLN A 253 -18.77 2.41 6.69
CA GLN A 253 -19.47 1.83 7.82
C GLN A 253 -20.91 1.51 7.48
N ASN A 254 -21.28 0.24 7.61
CA ASN A 254 -22.66 -0.22 7.51
C ASN A 254 -23.38 -0.15 8.87
N GLN A 255 -22.61 -0.07 9.93
CA GLN A 255 -23.08 -0.04 11.32
C GLN A 255 -22.57 1.23 12.02
N GLY A 256 -23.29 1.72 13.02
CA GLY A 256 -22.81 2.78 13.90
C GLY A 256 -21.70 2.31 14.82
N ASP A 257 -21.22 3.19 15.69
CA ASP A 257 -20.12 2.96 16.63
C ASP A 257 -18.73 2.83 15.95
N TRP A 258 -17.69 2.82 16.75
CA TRP A 258 -16.29 2.79 16.34
C TRP A 258 -15.90 1.47 15.63
N TRP A 259 -15.27 1.56 14.47
CA TRP A 259 -14.92 0.41 13.63
C TRP A 259 -13.55 -0.21 13.92
N GLY A 260 -12.64 0.55 14.56
CA GLY A 260 -11.21 0.30 14.53
C GLY A 260 -10.63 -0.58 15.63
N GLU A 261 -11.44 -1.43 16.31
CA GLU A 261 -10.97 -2.33 17.38
C GLU A 261 -10.38 -3.66 16.88
N GLY A 262 -10.43 -3.92 15.58
CA GLY A 262 -10.01 -5.22 15.04
C GLY A 262 -8.50 -5.34 14.93
N ASP A 263 -7.92 -6.42 15.49
CA ASP A 263 -6.49 -6.69 15.52
C ASP A 263 -5.92 -7.00 14.13
N ASP A 264 -4.73 -6.48 13.82
CA ASP A 264 -3.92 -6.93 12.69
C ASP A 264 -3.14 -8.19 13.07
N MET A 265 -3.09 -9.15 12.13
CA MET A 265 -2.38 -10.41 12.31
C MET A 265 -1.53 -10.73 11.09
N MET A 266 -0.21 -10.92 11.29
CA MET A 266 0.70 -11.27 10.22
C MET A 266 1.29 -12.66 10.45
N PHE A 267 1.07 -13.55 9.49
CA PHE A 267 1.58 -14.91 9.45
C PHE A 267 2.75 -14.95 8.48
N ILE A 268 3.92 -15.36 8.95
CA ILE A 268 5.16 -15.33 8.20
C ILE A 268 5.73 -16.73 8.12
N ASP A 269 6.12 -17.16 6.91
CA ASP A 269 6.81 -18.42 6.64
C ASP A 269 6.06 -19.64 7.17
N ASP A 270 4.82 -19.80 6.72
CA ASP A 270 3.91 -20.93 7.03
C ASP A 270 3.55 -21.06 8.52
N SER A 271 3.70 -19.96 9.29
CA SER A 271 3.29 -19.98 10.69
C SER A 271 1.77 -20.13 10.82
N VAL A 272 1.33 -21.01 11.71
CA VAL A 272 -0.09 -21.24 12.01
C VAL A 272 -0.66 -20.29 13.07
N THR A 273 0.24 -19.52 13.70
CA THR A 273 -0.11 -18.44 14.62
C THR A 273 0.53 -17.17 14.14
N PRO A 274 -0.07 -16.00 14.36
CA PRO A 274 0.54 -14.75 13.93
C PRO A 274 1.92 -14.55 14.59
N LYS A 275 2.90 -14.14 13.79
CA LYS A 275 4.23 -13.73 14.27
C LYS A 275 4.23 -12.29 14.74
N ILE A 276 3.36 -11.48 14.14
CA ILE A 276 3.10 -10.09 14.54
C ILE A 276 1.61 -10.02 14.80
N LEU A 277 1.25 -9.55 15.98
CA LEU A 277 -0.12 -9.38 16.45
C LEU A 277 -0.26 -7.95 16.96
N GLY A 278 -1.24 -7.24 16.44
CA GLY A 278 -1.58 -5.89 16.86
C GLY A 278 -2.59 -5.86 18.00
N THR A 279 -3.08 -4.66 18.28
CA THR A 279 -4.00 -4.35 19.37
C THR A 279 -5.25 -3.60 18.89
N GLY A 280 -5.38 -3.43 17.58
CA GLY A 280 -6.50 -2.78 16.91
C GLY A 280 -6.12 -2.23 15.55
N SER A 281 -7.09 -2.08 14.66
CA SER A 281 -6.89 -1.49 13.33
C SER A 281 -6.36 -0.05 13.43
N GLU A 282 -6.90 0.72 14.38
CA GLU A 282 -6.43 2.07 14.67
C GLU A 282 -4.93 2.09 14.99
N ASP A 283 -4.50 1.19 15.88
CA ASP A 283 -3.11 1.08 16.33
C ASP A 283 -2.19 0.65 15.19
N TYR A 284 -2.66 -0.29 14.36
CA TYR A 284 -1.93 -0.67 13.16
C TYR A 284 -1.68 0.54 12.24
N TYR A 285 -2.69 1.38 12.03
CA TYR A 285 -2.58 2.61 11.23
C TYR A 285 -2.00 3.80 12.00
N LEU A 286 -1.44 3.57 13.20
CA LEU A 286 -0.74 4.53 14.05
C LEU A 286 -1.63 5.71 14.47
N GLY A 287 -2.93 5.45 14.62
CA GLY A 287 -3.88 6.33 15.28
C GLY A 287 -3.86 6.17 16.80
N ALA A 288 -4.71 6.88 17.47
CA ALA A 288 -4.97 6.74 18.90
C ALA A 288 -6.33 7.36 19.27
N TRP A 289 -7.05 6.68 20.17
CA TRP A 289 -8.31 7.18 20.75
C TRP A 289 -9.35 7.53 19.67
N CYS A 290 -9.66 6.56 18.81
CA CYS A 290 -10.61 6.68 17.68
C CYS A 290 -10.26 7.86 16.74
N TYR A 291 -8.97 8.09 16.51
CA TYR A 291 -8.48 9.27 15.76
C TYR A 291 -9.05 10.59 16.30
N GLY A 292 -9.25 10.67 17.62
CA GLY A 292 -9.81 11.84 18.31
C GLY A 292 -11.34 11.92 18.34
N ASN A 293 -12.07 10.87 17.89
CA ASN A 293 -13.54 10.85 17.92
C ASN A 293 -14.11 10.31 19.24
N CYS A 294 -13.34 9.56 20.05
CA CYS A 294 -13.79 8.97 21.32
C CYS A 294 -13.95 9.98 22.46
N GLY A 295 -14.40 11.18 22.20
CA GLY A 295 -14.76 12.18 23.22
C GLY A 295 -13.59 12.86 23.93
N ILE A 296 -12.35 12.52 23.63
CA ILE A 296 -11.15 13.10 24.24
C ILE A 296 -10.32 13.79 23.17
N ASN A 297 -10.88 14.78 22.49
CA ASN A 297 -10.13 15.59 21.55
C ASN A 297 -9.68 16.90 22.22
N PRO A 298 -8.44 17.02 22.71
CA PRO A 298 -7.95 18.24 23.34
C PRO A 298 -7.77 19.40 22.34
N PHE A 299 -7.86 19.13 21.04
CA PHE A 299 -7.65 20.12 19.98
C PHE A 299 -8.94 20.71 19.41
N GLY A 300 -10.11 20.30 19.90
CA GLY A 300 -11.40 20.88 19.55
C GLY A 300 -11.89 20.61 18.11
N SER A 301 -11.21 19.75 17.36
CA SER A 301 -11.67 19.30 16.04
C SER A 301 -12.61 18.12 16.19
N THR A 302 -13.72 18.16 15.45
CA THR A 302 -14.65 17.04 15.32
C THR A 302 -14.20 16.16 14.20
N HIS A 303 -13.52 15.29 13.98
CA HIS A 303 -13.02 14.51 12.84
C HIS A 303 -11.69 15.01 12.30
N PRO A 304 -10.63 14.97 13.12
CA PRO A 304 -9.31 15.38 12.68
C PRO A 304 -8.79 14.47 11.56
N THR A 305 -8.21 15.10 10.55
CA THR A 305 -7.55 14.40 9.45
C THR A 305 -6.06 14.73 9.45
N PHE A 306 -5.24 13.79 9.03
CA PHE A 306 -3.81 13.99 8.88
C PHE A 306 -3.21 13.09 7.80
N SER A 307 -2.04 13.48 7.33
CA SER A 307 -1.32 12.77 6.27
C SER A 307 0.17 12.95 6.48
N TYR A 308 0.86 11.85 6.82
CA TYR A 308 2.30 11.81 7.07
C TYR A 308 2.97 10.81 6.12
N LEU A 309 4.28 10.88 6.00
CA LEU A 309 5.03 10.06 5.04
C LEU A 309 4.72 8.55 5.16
N ARG A 310 4.52 8.04 6.38
CA ARG A 310 4.38 6.61 6.66
C ARG A 310 2.99 6.15 7.03
N TYR A 311 2.14 7.05 7.47
CA TYR A 311 0.78 6.73 7.92
C TYR A 311 -0.13 7.96 7.87
N GLY A 312 -1.42 7.73 7.84
CA GLY A 312 -2.38 8.82 7.85
C GLY A 312 -3.82 8.37 7.90
N ASN A 313 -4.66 9.34 8.21
CA ASN A 313 -6.11 9.29 8.16
C ASN A 313 -6.61 10.55 7.41
N PRO A 314 -6.53 10.60 6.08
CA PRO A 314 -6.96 11.76 5.31
C PRO A 314 -8.47 11.90 5.18
N VAL A 315 -9.25 10.84 5.48
CA VAL A 315 -10.71 10.90 5.51
C VAL A 315 -11.19 10.30 6.83
N ASN A 316 -11.86 11.10 7.64
CA ASN A 316 -12.42 10.74 8.95
C ASN A 316 -13.90 11.10 8.98
N GLY A 317 -14.75 10.10 8.84
CA GLY A 317 -16.20 10.27 8.74
C GLY A 317 -16.96 10.22 10.07
N GLY A 318 -16.27 9.97 11.19
CA GLY A 318 -16.90 9.76 12.49
C GLY A 318 -17.48 8.35 12.65
N ASP A 319 -18.38 8.18 13.65
CA ASP A 319 -18.84 6.86 14.09
C ASP A 319 -20.29 6.54 13.64
N ASP A 320 -20.86 7.37 12.80
CA ASP A 320 -22.22 7.16 12.30
C ASP A 320 -22.26 6.12 11.18
N ARG A 321 -23.39 5.47 11.01
CA ARG A 321 -23.66 4.62 9.85
C ARG A 321 -23.54 5.42 8.55
N GLY A 322 -22.81 4.92 7.58
CA GLY A 322 -22.48 5.59 6.34
C GLY A 322 -21.21 6.44 6.41
N ALA A 323 -20.55 6.47 7.57
CA ALA A 323 -19.25 7.13 7.71
C ALA A 323 -18.21 6.52 6.77
N LYS A 324 -17.42 7.40 6.18
CA LYS A 324 -16.36 7.08 5.21
C LYS A 324 -15.01 7.33 5.82
N TRP A 325 -14.12 6.35 5.72
CA TRP A 325 -12.77 6.45 6.23
C TRP A 325 -11.75 6.10 5.17
N MET A 326 -10.59 6.71 5.27
CA MET A 326 -9.39 6.26 4.58
C MET A 326 -8.23 6.32 5.55
N VAL A 327 -7.51 5.22 5.66
CA VAL A 327 -6.30 5.07 6.46
C VAL A 327 -5.22 4.41 5.64
N TYR A 328 -3.95 4.68 5.97
CA TYR A 328 -2.83 4.00 5.33
C TYR A 328 -1.66 3.84 6.28
N ARG A 329 -0.87 2.80 6.04
CA ARG A 329 0.44 2.61 6.66
C ARG A 329 1.43 2.06 5.65
N PHE A 330 2.62 2.68 5.60
CA PHE A 330 3.76 2.24 4.80
C PHE A 330 4.95 1.91 5.69
N HIS A 331 5.47 0.69 5.54
CA HIS A 331 6.64 0.16 6.24
C HIS A 331 7.93 0.45 5.47
N THR A 332 8.08 1.68 4.93
CA THR A 332 9.21 2.04 4.06
C THR A 332 10.56 2.01 4.78
N ASP A 333 10.57 2.28 6.09
CA ASP A 333 11.79 2.26 6.90
C ASP A 333 12.07 0.88 7.54
N SER A 334 11.06 0.02 7.57
CA SER A 334 11.11 -1.29 8.20
C SER A 334 10.18 -2.27 7.48
N PRO A 335 10.47 -2.61 6.21
CA PRO A 335 9.73 -3.63 5.48
C PRO A 335 9.67 -4.94 6.24
N ILE A 336 8.59 -5.70 6.09
CA ILE A 336 8.40 -6.97 6.80
C ILE A 336 8.81 -8.12 5.88
N PRO A 337 9.98 -8.73 6.10
CA PRO A 337 10.51 -9.76 5.22
C PRO A 337 9.83 -11.11 5.46
N PHE A 338 9.77 -11.90 4.39
CA PHE A 338 9.35 -13.29 4.42
C PHE A 338 10.17 -14.11 3.41
N SER A 339 10.40 -15.38 3.72
CA SER A 339 11.22 -16.27 2.89
C SER A 339 10.43 -17.28 2.09
N LYS A 340 9.22 -17.63 2.55
CA LYS A 340 8.34 -18.62 1.93
C LYS A 340 6.95 -18.08 1.66
N SER A 341 6.33 -17.47 2.66
CA SER A 341 4.96 -17.00 2.57
C SER A 341 4.71 -15.83 3.52
N PHE A 342 3.75 -15.01 3.15
CA PHE A 342 3.25 -13.93 3.97
C PHE A 342 1.73 -13.86 3.85
N LYS A 343 1.05 -13.82 5.00
CA LYS A 343 -0.37 -13.53 5.06
C LYS A 343 -0.61 -12.44 6.08
N MET A 344 -1.24 -11.35 5.64
CA MET A 344 -1.72 -10.29 6.51
C MET A 344 -3.23 -10.29 6.52
N THR A 345 -3.79 -10.28 7.71
CA THR A 345 -5.22 -10.18 7.96
C THR A 345 -5.50 -9.09 8.98
N ILE A 346 -6.72 -8.60 8.99
CA ILE A 346 -7.23 -7.67 9.98
C ILE A 346 -8.65 -8.05 10.36
N GLU A 347 -8.96 -7.98 11.63
CA GLU A 347 -10.32 -8.16 12.11
C GLU A 347 -11.21 -7.00 11.66
N HIS A 348 -12.50 -7.26 11.52
CA HIS A 348 -13.51 -6.22 11.28
C HIS A 348 -14.35 -6.01 12.56
N GLY A 349 -13.88 -5.06 13.38
CA GLY A 349 -14.24 -4.92 14.78
C GLY A 349 -13.62 -6.02 15.63
N HIS A 350 -13.72 -5.94 16.94
CA HIS A 350 -13.11 -6.91 17.85
C HIS A 350 -13.61 -8.35 17.58
N ALA A 351 -12.69 -9.26 17.33
CA ALA A 351 -12.96 -10.66 16.98
C ALA A 351 -13.98 -10.84 15.83
N ASN A 352 -13.97 -9.94 14.84
CA ASN A 352 -14.84 -9.98 13.65
C ASN A 352 -16.35 -9.83 13.93
N HIS A 353 -16.75 -9.02 14.90
CA HIS A 353 -18.17 -8.85 15.19
C HIS A 353 -18.89 -7.89 14.25
N ARG A 354 -18.19 -7.02 13.53
CA ARG A 354 -18.78 -5.96 12.69
C ARG A 354 -18.92 -6.38 11.23
N SER A 355 -19.86 -5.73 10.54
CA SER A 355 -20.19 -6.00 9.13
C SER A 355 -20.00 -4.77 8.25
N ASP A 356 -18.86 -4.09 8.34
CA ASP A 356 -18.53 -2.93 7.52
C ASP A 356 -17.88 -3.33 6.18
N ASN A 357 -17.90 -2.42 5.21
CA ASN A 357 -17.24 -2.63 3.93
C ASN A 357 -15.79 -2.20 4.00
N PHE A 358 -14.88 -3.05 3.56
CA PHE A 358 -13.45 -2.79 3.45
C PHE A 358 -12.99 -2.88 2.00
N TYR A 359 -12.11 -1.93 1.61
CA TYR A 359 -11.45 -1.89 0.31
C TYR A 359 -9.97 -1.60 0.54
N THR A 360 -9.09 -2.50 0.12
CA THR A 360 -7.65 -2.39 0.39
C THR A 360 -6.82 -2.55 -0.87
N VAL A 361 -5.65 -1.89 -0.89
CA VAL A 361 -4.55 -2.26 -1.78
C VAL A 361 -3.33 -2.49 -0.93
N ALA A 362 -2.81 -3.71 -0.99
CA ALA A 362 -1.54 -4.08 -0.38
C ALA A 362 -0.40 -3.87 -1.37
N TYR A 363 0.77 -3.43 -0.88
CA TYR A 363 1.97 -3.21 -1.66
C TYR A 363 3.13 -4.01 -1.09
N TRP A 364 3.90 -4.68 -1.98
CA TRP A 364 5.05 -5.47 -1.56
C TRP A 364 6.06 -5.65 -2.68
N TYR A 365 7.23 -6.18 -2.34
CA TYR A 365 8.25 -6.60 -3.28
C TYR A 365 8.55 -8.08 -3.09
N GLN A 366 8.69 -8.82 -4.18
CA GLN A 366 9.09 -10.23 -4.15
C GLN A 366 9.73 -10.67 -5.47
N GLU A 367 10.29 -11.87 -5.47
CA GLU A 367 10.54 -12.60 -6.71
C GLU A 367 9.22 -12.85 -7.45
N LYS A 368 9.29 -13.40 -8.66
CA LYS A 368 8.04 -13.68 -9.42
C LYS A 368 7.09 -14.54 -8.58
N PRO A 369 5.81 -14.18 -8.49
CA PRO A 369 4.84 -14.95 -7.75
C PRO A 369 4.62 -16.33 -8.42
N HIS A 370 4.46 -17.36 -7.60
CA HIS A 370 4.10 -18.70 -8.04
C HIS A 370 2.59 -18.96 -7.92
N LYS A 371 1.84 -18.07 -7.28
CA LYS A 371 0.40 -18.21 -7.02
C LYS A 371 -0.41 -17.24 -7.87
N SER A 372 -1.50 -17.75 -8.44
CA SER A 372 -2.50 -16.87 -9.05
C SER A 372 -3.20 -16.04 -7.97
N ARG A 373 -3.43 -14.78 -8.28
CA ARG A 373 -4.13 -13.85 -7.39
C ARG A 373 -5.64 -14.00 -7.53
N PRO A 374 -6.42 -13.55 -6.53
CA PRO A 374 -7.85 -13.39 -6.70
C PRO A 374 -8.15 -12.50 -7.91
N ALA A 375 -9.13 -12.92 -8.71
CA ALA A 375 -9.62 -12.06 -9.80
C ALA A 375 -10.28 -10.82 -9.22
N LEU A 376 -10.21 -9.70 -9.96
CA LEU A 376 -10.99 -8.52 -9.59
C LEU A 376 -12.48 -8.86 -9.54
N PRO A 377 -13.21 -8.39 -8.50
CA PRO A 377 -14.66 -8.50 -8.45
C PRO A 377 -15.31 -7.84 -9.69
N PRO A 378 -16.51 -8.29 -10.09
CA PRO A 378 -17.29 -7.60 -11.13
C PRO A 378 -17.41 -6.10 -10.87
N VAL A 379 -17.48 -5.29 -11.93
CA VAL A 379 -17.51 -3.83 -11.83
C VAL A 379 -18.60 -3.32 -10.89
N ALA A 380 -19.80 -3.90 -10.96
CA ALA A 380 -20.93 -3.50 -10.11
C ALA A 380 -20.64 -3.70 -8.62
N ASP A 381 -19.93 -4.78 -8.29
CA ASP A 381 -19.61 -5.15 -6.90
C ASP A 381 -18.48 -4.27 -6.31
N ARG A 382 -17.71 -3.58 -7.16
CA ARG A 382 -16.67 -2.64 -6.71
C ARG A 382 -17.18 -1.26 -6.35
N ILE A 383 -18.44 -0.93 -6.72
CA ILE A 383 -19.00 0.38 -6.41
C ILE A 383 -19.41 0.45 -4.94
N PRO A 384 -18.81 1.35 -4.14
CA PRO A 384 -19.13 1.45 -2.73
C PRO A 384 -20.59 1.83 -2.49
N HIS A 385 -21.30 1.03 -1.72
CA HIS A 385 -22.65 1.31 -1.26
C HIS A 385 -22.88 0.69 0.12
N MET A 386 -23.77 1.30 0.90
CA MET A 386 -24.15 0.74 2.19
C MET A 386 -24.95 -0.55 2.00
N VAL A 387 -24.60 -1.55 2.81
CA VAL A 387 -25.31 -2.82 2.89
C VAL A 387 -26.16 -2.81 4.16
N ASN A 388 -27.37 -3.37 4.10
CA ASN A 388 -28.17 -3.55 5.31
C ASN A 388 -27.68 -4.79 6.07
N THR A 389 -27.04 -4.57 7.20
CA THR A 389 -26.43 -5.61 8.04
C THR A 389 -27.17 -5.85 9.35
N GLY A 390 -28.44 -5.39 9.46
CA GLY A 390 -29.33 -5.72 10.59
C GLY A 390 -29.12 -4.94 11.89
N GLY A 391 -28.23 -3.99 11.98
CA GLY A 391 -28.05 -3.17 13.19
C GLY A 391 -29.08 -2.04 13.34
N PRO A 392 -29.29 -1.50 14.57
CA PRO A 392 -30.15 -0.36 14.76
C PRO A 392 -29.64 0.83 13.94
N THR A 393 -30.55 1.49 13.25
CA THR A 393 -30.33 2.83 12.75
C THR A 393 -30.24 3.74 13.98
N MET A 394 -29.05 4.01 14.48
CA MET A 394 -28.89 4.96 15.57
C MET A 394 -29.24 6.34 15.04
N GLY A 395 -30.50 6.70 15.19
CA GLY A 395 -30.85 8.11 15.33
C GLY A 395 -30.28 8.57 16.68
N LYS A 396 -29.54 9.67 16.67
CA LYS A 396 -29.14 10.31 17.93
C LYS A 396 -30.35 10.46 18.84
N PRO A 397 -30.20 10.21 20.17
CA PRO A 397 -31.22 10.58 21.11
C PRO A 397 -31.46 12.08 21.10
#